data_2d81c3306e54b8360cb6b619ddc90df4
#
_entry.id   2d81c3306e54b8360cb6b619ddc90df4
#
_cell.length_a   1.000
_cell.length_b   1.000
_cell.length_c   1.000
_cell.angle_alpha   90.00
_cell.angle_beta   90.00
_cell.angle_gamma   90.00
#
_symmetry.space_group_name_H-M   'P 1'
#
loop_
_entity.id
_entity.type
_entity.pdbx_description
1 polymer ?
#
loop_
_entity_poly.entity_id
_entity_poly.type
_entity_poly.pdbx_seq_one_letter_code
_entity_poly.pdbx_strand_id
1 'polypeptide(L)'
;DAASAFAAYLGVEVEFSLIDWDRKTFELEAGTIDCVWNGMTLTDDVKAAMSTSKPYFNNAQVVIVRADRAADIKTAEDCKGLTFAVEKGSAGEAAATANGFKITAVKDQATALTEVKAGTSDAAVVDFLMAISMVGEGTDYSDLTYTVRLADEEYGVGFRKNSNLTEKLNEFLAAKTADGTLKKIAEKYGIQDYLIGN
;
A
#
# COMPACT_ATOMS: atom_id res chain seq x y z
N ASP A 1 -10.08 -3.16 -10.07
CA ASP A 1 -10.04 -3.64 -11.46
C ASP A 1 -9.22 -4.93 -11.60
N ALA A 2 -7.97 -5.00 -11.11
CA ALA A 2 -7.13 -6.20 -11.26
C ALA A 2 -7.73 -7.44 -10.57
N ALA A 3 -8.26 -7.30 -9.34
CA ALA A 3 -8.93 -8.39 -8.63
C ALA A 3 -10.19 -8.86 -9.36
N SER A 4 -11.00 -7.94 -9.89
CA SER A 4 -12.18 -8.28 -10.70
C SER A 4 -11.79 -9.01 -11.99
N ALA A 5 -10.71 -8.61 -12.65
CA ALA A 5 -10.18 -9.30 -13.83
C ALA A 5 -9.66 -10.71 -13.50
N PHE A 6 -9.05 -10.90 -12.34
CA PHE A 6 -8.61 -12.22 -11.87
C PHE A 6 -9.80 -13.13 -11.53
N ALA A 7 -10.82 -12.61 -10.86
CA ALA A 7 -12.05 -13.37 -10.59
C ALA A 7 -12.73 -13.83 -11.89
N ALA A 8 -12.84 -12.94 -12.88
CA ALA A 8 -13.36 -13.28 -14.21
C ALA A 8 -12.50 -14.35 -14.91
N TYR A 9 -11.17 -14.29 -14.77
CA TYR A 9 -10.26 -15.31 -15.30
C TYR A 9 -10.48 -16.68 -14.65
N LEU A 10 -10.83 -16.71 -13.38
CA LEU A 10 -11.17 -17.94 -12.64
C LEU A 10 -12.62 -18.42 -12.90
N GLY A 11 -13.47 -17.61 -13.49
CA GLY A 11 -14.90 -17.90 -13.66
C GLY A 11 -15.70 -17.81 -12.37
N VAL A 12 -15.30 -16.94 -11.44
CA VAL A 12 -15.96 -16.70 -10.14
C VAL A 12 -16.32 -15.22 -9.99
N GLU A 13 -17.19 -14.91 -9.03
CA GLU A 13 -17.47 -13.55 -8.61
C GLU A 13 -16.47 -13.11 -7.53
N VAL A 14 -16.15 -11.80 -7.50
CA VAL A 14 -15.32 -11.19 -6.47
C VAL A 14 -16.19 -10.46 -5.45
N GLU A 15 -15.93 -10.70 -4.19
CA GLU A 15 -16.47 -9.94 -3.06
C GLU A 15 -15.33 -9.15 -2.40
N PHE A 16 -15.56 -7.87 -2.13
CA PHE A 16 -14.59 -7.01 -1.46
C PHE A 16 -14.98 -6.84 0.00
N SER A 17 -14.12 -7.31 0.91
CA SER A 17 -14.31 -7.21 2.35
C SER A 17 -13.34 -6.20 2.95
N LEU A 18 -13.86 -5.23 3.70
CA LEU A 18 -13.03 -4.31 4.49
C LEU A 18 -12.58 -5.03 5.76
N ILE A 19 -11.27 -4.99 6.02
CA ILE A 19 -10.67 -5.60 7.21
C ILE A 19 -9.81 -4.57 7.96
N ASP A 20 -9.58 -4.80 9.25
CA ASP A 20 -8.52 -4.11 9.98
C ASP A 20 -7.18 -4.66 9.49
N TRP A 21 -6.28 -3.78 9.03
CA TRP A 21 -5.05 -4.21 8.34
C TRP A 21 -4.10 -5.01 9.22
N ASP A 22 -4.04 -4.72 10.51
CA ASP A 22 -3.25 -5.49 11.49
C ASP A 22 -3.79 -6.91 11.71
N ARG A 23 -5.03 -7.21 11.28
CA ARG A 23 -5.66 -8.52 11.37
C ARG A 23 -5.62 -9.34 10.07
N LYS A 24 -5.02 -8.82 9.00
CA LYS A 24 -5.01 -9.45 7.66
C LYS A 24 -4.64 -10.94 7.65
N THR A 25 -3.62 -11.31 8.45
CA THR A 25 -3.19 -12.72 8.56
C THR A 25 -4.26 -13.56 9.26
N PHE A 26 -4.82 -13.05 10.34
CA PHE A 26 -5.87 -13.75 11.09
C PHE A 26 -7.13 -13.98 10.23
N GLU A 27 -7.61 -12.95 9.51
CA GLU A 27 -8.78 -13.06 8.64
C GLU A 27 -8.54 -14.08 7.50
N LEU A 28 -7.33 -14.10 6.96
CA LEU A 28 -6.94 -15.05 5.93
C LEU A 28 -6.90 -16.49 6.46
N GLU A 29 -6.32 -16.72 7.64
CA GLU A 29 -6.22 -18.03 8.29
C GLU A 29 -7.59 -18.54 8.74
N ALA A 30 -8.45 -17.65 9.25
CA ALA A 30 -9.81 -17.98 9.65
C ALA A 30 -10.73 -18.33 8.47
N GLY A 31 -10.30 -18.01 7.23
CA GLY A 31 -11.08 -18.26 6.01
C GLY A 31 -12.24 -17.28 5.80
N THR A 32 -12.24 -16.15 6.49
CA THR A 32 -13.20 -15.06 6.28
C THR A 32 -12.94 -14.31 4.98
N ILE A 33 -11.70 -14.35 4.50
CA ILE A 33 -11.27 -13.87 3.18
C ILE A 33 -10.41 -14.94 2.49
N ASP A 34 -10.36 -14.92 1.16
CA ASP A 34 -9.54 -15.87 0.36
C ASP A 34 -8.17 -15.30 -0.01
N CYS A 35 -8.05 -13.98 -0.08
CA CYS A 35 -6.77 -13.31 -0.33
C CYS A 35 -6.74 -11.93 0.35
N VAL A 36 -5.52 -11.44 0.56
CA VAL A 36 -5.22 -10.05 0.93
C VAL A 36 -4.69 -9.34 -0.30
N TRP A 37 -5.50 -8.41 -0.85
CA TRP A 37 -5.16 -7.69 -2.07
C TRP A 37 -5.51 -6.20 -1.95
N ASN A 38 -4.59 -5.42 -1.41
CA ASN A 38 -4.68 -3.95 -1.38
C ASN A 38 -3.34 -3.34 -0.98
N GLY A 39 -2.45 -3.13 -1.95
CA GLY A 39 -1.15 -2.49 -1.68
C GLY A 39 -0.34 -3.23 -0.61
N MET A 40 -0.40 -4.56 -0.58
CA MET A 40 0.30 -5.33 0.44
C MET A 40 1.79 -5.42 0.12
N THR A 41 2.61 -4.82 0.96
CA THR A 41 4.07 -4.91 0.90
C THR A 41 4.53 -6.32 1.20
N LEU A 42 5.41 -6.85 0.33
CA LEU A 42 6.01 -8.18 0.46
C LEU A 42 7.16 -8.19 1.48
N THR A 43 6.86 -7.92 2.75
CA THR A 43 7.82 -8.04 3.85
C THR A 43 8.17 -9.49 4.15
N ASP A 44 9.28 -9.73 4.87
CA ASP A 44 9.65 -11.08 5.28
C ASP A 44 8.59 -11.72 6.18
N ASP A 45 7.97 -10.94 7.07
CA ASP A 45 6.87 -11.42 7.93
C ASP A 45 5.65 -11.85 7.11
N VAL A 46 5.27 -11.06 6.09
CA VAL A 46 4.17 -11.40 5.18
C VAL A 46 4.50 -12.68 4.40
N LYS A 47 5.71 -12.81 3.85
CA LYS A 47 6.16 -14.02 3.14
C LYS A 47 6.23 -15.24 4.05
N ALA A 48 6.57 -15.04 5.33
CA ALA A 48 6.57 -16.11 6.33
C ALA A 48 5.14 -16.55 6.70
N ALA A 49 4.18 -15.63 6.79
CA ALA A 49 2.81 -15.91 7.21
C ALA A 49 1.91 -16.42 6.08
N MET A 50 2.12 -15.98 4.83
CA MET A 50 1.22 -16.21 3.69
C MET A 50 1.94 -16.92 2.53
N SER A 51 1.18 -17.50 1.61
CA SER A 51 1.64 -17.83 0.26
C SER A 51 1.47 -16.59 -0.61
N THR A 52 2.57 -15.92 -0.95
CA THR A 52 2.53 -14.63 -1.66
C THR A 52 2.71 -14.79 -3.15
N SER A 53 2.04 -13.96 -3.94
CA SER A 53 2.29 -13.85 -5.37
C SER A 53 3.72 -13.31 -5.63
N LYS A 54 4.15 -13.40 -6.88
CA LYS A 54 5.26 -12.58 -7.38
C LYS A 54 4.89 -11.10 -7.23
N PRO A 55 5.89 -10.21 -7.08
CA PRO A 55 5.63 -8.78 -7.05
C PRO A 55 5.07 -8.31 -8.41
N TYR A 56 4.17 -7.31 -8.36
CA TYR A 56 3.56 -6.76 -9.57
C TYR A 56 3.62 -5.23 -9.66
N PHE A 57 3.87 -4.53 -8.54
CA PHE A 57 4.15 -3.10 -8.51
C PHE A 57 5.36 -2.79 -7.62
N ASN A 58 6.18 -1.83 -8.05
CA ASN A 58 7.13 -1.13 -7.19
C ASN A 58 6.38 -0.07 -6.38
N ASN A 59 6.72 0.08 -5.11
CA ASN A 59 6.19 1.08 -4.19
C ASN A 59 7.30 1.65 -3.30
N ALA A 60 6.92 2.54 -2.41
CA ALA A 60 7.76 3.03 -1.32
C ALA A 60 6.90 3.47 -0.15
N GLN A 61 7.50 3.56 1.03
CA GLN A 61 6.94 4.30 2.15
C GLN A 61 7.42 5.75 2.09
N VAL A 62 6.49 6.70 2.14
CA VAL A 62 6.78 8.13 2.02
C VAL A 62 6.19 8.92 3.18
N VAL A 63 6.89 10.01 3.51
CA VAL A 63 6.42 10.99 4.50
C VAL A 63 5.47 11.98 3.83
N ILE A 64 4.28 12.12 4.39
CA ILE A 64 3.31 13.14 4.05
C ILE A 64 3.36 14.25 5.09
N VAL A 65 3.37 15.48 4.61
CA VAL A 65 3.30 16.69 5.43
C VAL A 65 2.36 17.71 4.79
N ARG A 66 2.00 18.75 5.52
CA ARG A 66 1.36 19.92 4.93
C ARG A 66 2.31 20.57 3.91
N ALA A 67 1.76 21.04 2.79
CA ALA A 67 2.54 21.62 1.71
C ALA A 67 3.38 22.83 2.15
N ASP A 68 2.89 23.63 3.12
CA ASP A 68 3.60 24.76 3.70
C ASP A 68 4.82 24.35 4.56
N ARG A 69 4.93 23.08 4.96
CA ARG A 69 6.05 22.52 5.73
C ARG A 69 7.06 21.76 4.86
N ALA A 70 6.72 21.53 3.60
CA ALA A 70 7.52 20.67 2.72
C ALA A 70 8.95 21.19 2.45
N ALA A 71 9.17 22.50 2.53
CA ALA A 71 10.49 23.10 2.35
C ALA A 71 11.49 22.69 3.45
N ASP A 72 10.99 22.46 4.66
CA ASP A 72 11.78 22.20 5.87
C ASP A 72 12.03 20.69 6.10
N ILE A 73 11.32 19.80 5.37
CA ILE A 73 11.35 18.34 5.61
C ILE A 73 11.80 17.64 4.32
N LYS A 74 13.10 17.40 4.21
CA LYS A 74 13.75 16.82 3.02
C LYS A 74 14.45 15.49 3.29
N THR A 75 14.75 15.21 4.55
CA THR A 75 15.47 14.01 4.99
C THR A 75 14.77 13.38 6.18
N ALA A 76 15.07 12.12 6.49
CA ALA A 76 14.56 11.46 7.69
C ALA A 76 15.03 12.16 8.97
N GLU A 77 16.18 12.84 8.95
CA GLU A 77 16.67 13.62 10.09
C GLU A 77 15.75 14.81 10.40
N ASP A 78 15.23 15.49 9.37
CA ASP A 78 14.31 16.63 9.52
C ASP A 78 12.96 16.19 10.12
N CYS A 79 12.67 14.90 10.08
CA CYS A 79 11.45 14.30 10.63
C CYS A 79 11.52 14.10 12.16
N LYS A 80 12.71 14.21 12.76
CA LYS A 80 12.88 13.97 14.20
C LYS A 80 12.10 15.00 15.02
N GLY A 81 11.42 14.48 16.04
CA GLY A 81 10.57 15.29 16.92
C GLY A 81 9.15 15.50 16.45
N LEU A 82 8.84 15.16 15.19
CA LEU A 82 7.48 15.18 14.67
C LEU A 82 6.68 13.96 15.17
N THR A 83 5.36 14.14 15.25
CA THR A 83 4.41 13.05 15.52
C THR A 83 3.80 12.57 14.20
N PHE A 84 3.84 11.27 13.97
CA PHE A 84 3.41 10.63 12.73
C PHE A 84 2.13 9.82 12.93
N ALA A 85 1.10 10.05 12.12
CA ALA A 85 0.00 9.12 11.96
C ALA A 85 0.42 7.99 11.02
N VAL A 86 0.18 6.73 11.41
CA VAL A 86 0.50 5.54 10.62
C VAL A 86 -0.62 4.51 10.73
N GLU A 87 -0.91 3.78 9.66
CA GLU A 87 -1.86 2.69 9.72
C GLU A 87 -1.28 1.52 10.53
N LYS A 88 -2.03 1.06 11.52
CA LYS A 88 -1.61 -0.03 12.39
C LYS A 88 -1.34 -1.33 11.61
N GLY A 89 -0.19 -1.96 11.87
CA GLY A 89 0.23 -3.21 11.21
C GLY A 89 0.67 -3.03 9.75
N SER A 90 0.89 -1.79 9.29
CA SER A 90 1.36 -1.49 7.94
C SER A 90 2.88 -1.46 7.83
N ALA A 91 3.38 -1.48 6.59
CA ALA A 91 4.79 -1.23 6.29
C ALA A 91 5.19 0.21 6.67
N GLY A 92 4.26 1.17 6.60
CA GLY A 92 4.45 2.54 7.05
C GLY A 92 4.72 2.65 8.54
N GLU A 93 3.99 1.90 9.37
CA GLU A 93 4.27 1.82 10.82
C GLU A 93 5.67 1.26 11.09
N ALA A 94 6.04 0.19 10.37
CA ALA A 94 7.36 -0.42 10.50
C ALA A 94 8.48 0.53 10.08
N ALA A 95 8.31 1.23 8.94
CA ALA A 95 9.27 2.21 8.45
C ALA A 95 9.44 3.41 9.39
N ALA A 96 8.34 3.94 9.92
CA ALA A 96 8.37 5.02 10.90
C ALA A 96 9.08 4.59 12.20
N THR A 97 8.79 3.39 12.69
CA THR A 97 9.42 2.81 13.88
C THR A 97 10.92 2.60 13.68
N ALA A 98 11.32 2.05 12.53
CA ALA A 98 12.74 1.82 12.20
C ALA A 98 13.55 3.13 12.13
N ASN A 99 12.89 4.24 11.76
CA ASN A 99 13.50 5.58 11.77
C ASN A 99 13.43 6.28 13.15
N GLY A 100 12.85 5.65 14.16
CA GLY A 100 12.74 6.20 15.52
C GLY A 100 11.73 7.34 15.63
N PHE A 101 10.75 7.42 14.75
CA PHE A 101 9.72 8.46 14.77
C PHE A 101 8.71 8.21 15.88
N LYS A 102 8.15 9.29 16.42
CA LYS A 102 7.03 9.21 17.37
C LYS A 102 5.74 8.95 16.59
N ILE A 103 5.14 7.80 16.80
CA ILE A 103 3.96 7.36 16.04
C ILE A 103 2.66 7.40 16.84
N THR A 104 1.57 7.65 16.14
CA THR A 104 0.18 7.43 16.55
C THR A 104 -0.45 6.47 15.54
N ALA A 105 -0.79 5.26 15.99
CA ALA A 105 -1.40 4.26 15.12
C ALA A 105 -2.88 4.60 14.89
N VAL A 106 -3.30 4.60 13.62
CA VAL A 106 -4.68 4.81 13.16
C VAL A 106 -5.18 3.58 12.41
N LYS A 107 -6.47 3.56 12.08
CA LYS A 107 -7.09 2.38 11.49
C LYS A 107 -6.73 2.15 10.01
N ASP A 108 -6.48 3.22 9.25
CA ASP A 108 -6.17 3.19 7.83
C ASP A 108 -5.35 4.41 7.39
N GLN A 109 -4.73 4.33 6.20
CA GLN A 109 -3.89 5.40 5.67
C GLN A 109 -4.68 6.68 5.34
N ALA A 110 -5.95 6.58 4.94
CA ALA A 110 -6.81 7.74 4.69
C ALA A 110 -7.07 8.51 6.00
N THR A 111 -7.25 7.81 7.11
CA THR A 111 -7.30 8.42 8.45
C THR A 111 -5.99 9.12 8.78
N ALA A 112 -4.83 8.53 8.46
CA ALA A 112 -3.53 9.17 8.67
C ALA A 112 -3.42 10.50 7.88
N LEU A 113 -3.86 10.55 6.62
CA LEU A 113 -3.91 11.80 5.85
C LEU A 113 -4.85 12.84 6.49
N THR A 114 -5.99 12.40 7.02
CA THR A 114 -6.95 13.26 7.70
C THR A 114 -6.36 13.88 8.98
N GLU A 115 -5.58 13.12 9.75
CA GLU A 115 -4.86 13.59 10.94
C GLU A 115 -3.87 14.73 10.58
N VAL A 116 -3.10 14.55 9.50
CA VAL A 116 -2.16 15.58 9.03
C VAL A 116 -2.90 16.83 8.56
N LYS A 117 -3.97 16.65 7.78
CA LYS A 117 -4.80 17.77 7.29
C LYS A 117 -5.43 18.56 8.45
N ALA A 118 -5.90 17.87 9.48
CA ALA A 118 -6.48 18.46 10.69
C ALA A 118 -5.43 19.09 11.63
N GLY A 119 -4.14 18.76 11.45
CA GLY A 119 -3.06 19.23 12.32
C GLY A 119 -2.99 18.51 13.67
N THR A 120 -3.65 17.35 13.82
CA THR A 120 -3.57 16.49 15.02
C THR A 120 -2.32 15.63 15.01
N SER A 121 -1.77 15.36 13.83
CA SER A 121 -0.42 14.81 13.63
C SER A 121 0.39 15.74 12.73
N ASP A 122 1.70 15.84 12.95
CA ASP A 122 2.59 16.69 12.16
C ASP A 122 2.83 16.14 10.77
N ALA A 123 2.84 14.80 10.64
CA ALA A 123 3.14 14.07 9.42
C ALA A 123 2.42 12.71 9.42
N ALA A 124 2.46 12.02 8.29
CA ALA A 124 2.07 10.62 8.16
C ALA A 124 3.13 9.82 7.39
N VAL A 125 3.15 8.49 7.57
CA VAL A 125 3.85 7.59 6.66
C VAL A 125 2.81 6.73 5.97
N VAL A 126 2.80 6.78 4.64
CA VAL A 126 1.85 6.05 3.79
C VAL A 126 2.55 5.48 2.56
N ASP A 127 1.85 4.61 1.86
CA ASP A 127 2.28 4.08 0.57
C ASP A 127 2.37 5.17 -0.49
N PHE A 128 3.44 5.17 -1.25
CA PHE A 128 3.69 6.15 -2.32
C PHE A 128 2.61 6.08 -3.41
N LEU A 129 2.21 4.87 -3.85
CA LEU A 129 1.16 4.73 -4.87
C LEU A 129 -0.20 5.24 -4.40
N MET A 130 -0.50 5.15 -3.10
CA MET A 130 -1.65 5.80 -2.52
C MET A 130 -1.47 7.32 -2.48
N ALA A 131 -0.30 7.80 -2.06
CA ALA A 131 -0.01 9.23 -1.98
C ALA A 131 -0.21 9.94 -3.32
N ILE A 132 0.35 9.41 -4.42
CA ILE A 132 0.21 10.03 -5.75
C ILE A 132 -1.23 10.04 -6.27
N SER A 133 -2.11 9.18 -5.77
CA SER A 133 -3.53 9.14 -6.16
C SER A 133 -4.44 10.01 -5.29
N MET A 134 -4.04 10.32 -4.05
CA MET A 134 -4.90 10.99 -3.08
C MET A 134 -4.41 12.36 -2.64
N VAL A 135 -3.12 12.68 -2.80
CA VAL A 135 -2.48 13.88 -2.27
C VAL A 135 -2.06 14.82 -3.40
N GLY A 136 -2.26 16.12 -3.21
CA GLY A 136 -1.85 17.17 -4.14
C GLY A 136 -3.03 17.85 -4.84
N GLU A 137 -2.70 18.76 -5.76
CA GLU A 137 -3.67 19.59 -6.45
C GLU A 137 -4.79 18.79 -7.14
N GLY A 138 -6.02 19.19 -6.95
CA GLY A 138 -7.20 18.53 -7.52
C GLY A 138 -7.75 17.37 -6.70
N THR A 139 -7.15 17.08 -5.53
CA THR A 139 -7.61 16.02 -4.61
C THR A 139 -8.21 16.62 -3.32
N ASP A 140 -8.83 15.77 -2.51
CA ASP A 140 -9.33 16.16 -1.18
C ASP A 140 -8.21 16.55 -0.20
N TYR A 141 -6.96 16.17 -0.50
CA TYR A 141 -5.75 16.47 0.25
C TYR A 141 -4.81 17.40 -0.53
N SER A 142 -5.36 18.44 -1.17
CA SER A 142 -4.61 19.42 -1.98
C SER A 142 -3.63 20.28 -1.17
N ASP A 143 -3.82 20.36 0.13
CA ASP A 143 -2.96 21.05 1.10
C ASP A 143 -1.84 20.16 1.69
N LEU A 144 -1.78 18.91 1.26
CA LEU A 144 -0.73 17.95 1.64
C LEU A 144 0.22 17.67 0.46
N THR A 145 1.41 17.19 0.80
CA THR A 145 2.39 16.69 -0.18
C THR A 145 3.27 15.62 0.43
N TYR A 146 3.90 14.80 -0.41
CA TYR A 146 4.93 13.86 0.05
C TYR A 146 6.33 14.49 -0.11
N THR A 147 7.25 14.11 0.78
CA THR A 147 8.60 14.69 0.82
C THR A 147 9.70 13.63 0.88
N VAL A 148 9.79 12.89 1.98
CA VAL A 148 10.88 11.93 2.23
C VAL A 148 10.45 10.54 1.81
N ARG A 149 11.31 9.82 1.07
CA ARG A 149 11.16 8.41 0.74
C ARG A 149 11.97 7.61 1.76
N LEU A 150 11.30 6.78 2.55
CA LEU A 150 11.90 6.05 3.67
C LEU A 150 12.38 4.66 3.29
N ALA A 151 11.61 3.95 2.47
CA ALA A 151 11.90 2.59 2.07
C ALA A 151 11.33 2.29 0.68
N ASP A 152 12.10 1.60 -0.14
CA ASP A 152 11.62 1.01 -1.39
C ASP A 152 11.06 -0.38 -1.10
N GLU A 153 9.96 -0.73 -1.76
CA GLU A 153 9.25 -1.97 -1.53
C GLU A 153 8.49 -2.45 -2.77
N GLU A 154 7.94 -3.64 -2.70
CA GLU A 154 7.16 -4.23 -3.77
C GLU A 154 5.80 -4.70 -3.24
N TYR A 155 4.75 -4.56 -4.05
CA TYR A 155 3.42 -5.09 -3.76
C TYR A 155 3.22 -6.48 -4.29
N GLY A 156 2.55 -7.29 -3.50
CA GLY A 156 2.03 -8.61 -3.88
C GLY A 156 0.66 -8.87 -3.29
N VAL A 157 0.15 -10.06 -3.56
CA VAL A 157 -1.12 -10.57 -3.04
C VAL A 157 -0.84 -11.77 -2.14
N GLY A 158 -1.47 -11.81 -0.97
CA GLY A 158 -1.32 -12.90 -0.01
C GLY A 158 -2.50 -13.87 -0.05
N PHE A 159 -2.19 -15.16 -0.04
CA PHE A 159 -3.14 -16.27 0.08
C PHE A 159 -2.82 -17.12 1.29
N ARG A 160 -3.77 -17.95 1.76
CA ARG A 160 -3.48 -18.97 2.77
C ARG A 160 -2.30 -19.85 2.33
N LYS A 161 -1.50 -20.30 3.28
CA LYS A 161 -0.42 -21.26 3.00
C LYS A 161 -0.96 -22.46 2.24
N ASN A 162 -0.19 -22.90 1.23
CA ASN A 162 -0.53 -24.01 0.34
C ASN A 162 -1.78 -23.77 -0.56
N SER A 163 -2.25 -22.55 -0.70
CA SER A 163 -3.32 -22.23 -1.65
C SER A 163 -2.80 -22.36 -3.09
N ASN A 164 -3.56 -23.03 -3.94
CA ASN A 164 -3.27 -23.09 -5.39
C ASN A 164 -3.60 -21.78 -6.13
N LEU A 165 -4.27 -20.85 -5.46
CA LEU A 165 -4.60 -19.53 -6.04
C LEU A 165 -3.35 -18.68 -6.26
N THR A 166 -2.27 -18.91 -5.51
CA THR A 166 -1.00 -18.21 -5.69
C THR A 166 -0.41 -18.46 -7.08
N GLU A 167 -0.36 -19.73 -7.51
CA GLU A 167 0.14 -20.08 -8.85
C GLU A 167 -0.76 -19.54 -9.95
N LYS A 168 -2.08 -19.69 -9.80
CA LYS A 168 -3.07 -19.16 -10.75
C LYS A 168 -2.99 -17.64 -10.89
N LEU A 169 -2.77 -16.93 -9.79
CA LEU A 169 -2.56 -15.48 -9.86
C LEU A 169 -1.24 -15.14 -10.57
N ASN A 170 -0.16 -15.85 -10.30
CA ASN A 170 1.12 -15.61 -10.97
C ASN A 170 1.01 -15.85 -12.50
N GLU A 171 0.29 -16.88 -12.92
CA GLU A 171 0.00 -17.14 -14.34
C GLU A 171 -0.84 -16.01 -14.95
N PHE A 172 -1.90 -15.59 -14.26
CA PHE A 172 -2.74 -14.46 -14.66
C PHE A 172 -1.93 -13.16 -14.78
N LEU A 173 -1.13 -12.80 -13.77
CA LEU A 173 -0.30 -11.59 -13.81
C LEU A 173 0.66 -11.63 -15.00
N ALA A 174 1.34 -12.74 -15.25
CA ALA A 174 2.25 -12.89 -16.37
C ALA A 174 1.53 -12.75 -17.73
N ALA A 175 0.38 -13.41 -17.89
CA ALA A 175 -0.42 -13.32 -19.11
C ALA A 175 -0.95 -11.90 -19.35
N LYS A 176 -1.43 -11.22 -18.28
CA LYS A 176 -2.01 -9.88 -18.37
C LYS A 176 -0.97 -8.76 -18.48
N THR A 177 0.26 -8.99 -18.03
CA THR A 177 1.40 -8.15 -18.38
C THR A 177 1.72 -8.29 -19.87
N ALA A 178 1.84 -9.52 -20.38
CA ALA A 178 2.22 -9.78 -21.75
C ALA A 178 1.20 -9.25 -22.77
N ASP A 179 -0.11 -9.30 -22.48
CA ASP A 179 -1.17 -8.80 -23.35
C ASP A 179 -1.48 -7.29 -23.17
N GLY A 180 -0.78 -6.61 -22.24
CA GLY A 180 -0.93 -5.19 -21.94
C GLY A 180 -2.17 -4.83 -21.11
N THR A 181 -2.94 -5.80 -20.63
CA THR A 181 -4.14 -5.54 -19.81
C THR A 181 -3.79 -4.85 -18.49
N LEU A 182 -2.76 -5.33 -17.77
CA LEU A 182 -2.34 -4.70 -16.50
C LEU A 182 -1.83 -3.28 -16.71
N LYS A 183 -1.13 -3.03 -17.83
CA LYS A 183 -0.68 -1.68 -18.18
C LYS A 183 -1.86 -0.73 -18.38
N LYS A 184 -2.89 -1.14 -19.11
CA LYS A 184 -4.11 -0.33 -19.31
C LYS A 184 -4.85 -0.06 -18.00
N ILE A 185 -4.90 -1.04 -17.09
CA ILE A 185 -5.46 -0.84 -15.75
C ILE A 185 -4.62 0.19 -14.99
N ALA A 186 -3.30 0.06 -15.00
CA ALA A 186 -2.39 0.98 -14.30
C ALA A 186 -2.46 2.42 -14.87
N GLU A 187 -2.56 2.57 -16.20
CA GLU A 187 -2.72 3.85 -16.89
C GLU A 187 -4.00 4.59 -16.45
N LYS A 188 -5.09 3.87 -16.20
CA LYS A 188 -6.34 4.44 -15.69
C LYS A 188 -6.15 5.16 -14.35
N TYR A 189 -5.18 4.72 -13.55
CA TYR A 189 -4.87 5.27 -12.22
C TYR A 189 -3.57 6.09 -12.18
N GLY A 190 -2.89 6.29 -13.33
CA GLY A 190 -1.65 7.06 -13.42
C GLY A 190 -0.44 6.39 -12.77
N ILE A 191 -0.46 5.07 -12.60
CA ILE A 191 0.58 4.29 -11.88
C ILE A 191 1.32 3.30 -12.77
N GLN A 192 1.20 3.41 -14.09
CA GLN A 192 1.81 2.48 -15.07
C GLN A 192 3.33 2.39 -14.99
N ASP A 193 4.00 3.46 -14.56
CA ASP A 193 5.46 3.53 -14.48
C ASP A 193 6.03 2.69 -13.31
N TYR A 194 5.16 2.25 -12.41
CA TYR A 194 5.52 1.43 -11.25
C TYR A 194 5.16 -0.05 -11.43
N LEU A 195 4.53 -0.42 -12.55
CA LEU A 195 4.21 -1.80 -12.88
C LEU A 195 5.48 -2.59 -13.20
N ILE A 196 5.66 -3.75 -12.55
CA ILE A 196 6.80 -4.64 -12.78
C ILE A 196 6.58 -5.46 -14.05
N GLY A 197 7.60 -5.54 -14.89
CA GLY A 197 7.59 -6.33 -16.13
C GLY A 197 7.05 -5.59 -17.37
N ASN A 198 6.98 -4.27 -17.29
CA ASN A 198 6.70 -3.39 -18.45
C ASN A 198 7.91 -3.27 -19.37
#